data_21d39dc63f9e7f1e342eabc8e87da937
#
_entry.id   21d39dc63f9e7f1e342eabc8e87da937
#
_cell.length_a   1.000
_cell.length_b   1.000
_cell.length_c   1.000
_cell.angle_alpha   90.00
_cell.angle_beta   90.00
_cell.angle_gamma   90.00
#
_symmetry.space_group_name_H-M   'P 1'
#
loop_
_entity.id
_entity.type
_entity.pdbx_description
1 polymer ?
#
loop_
_entity_poly.entity_id
_entity_poly.type
_entity_poly.pdbx_seq_one_letter_code
_entity_poly.pdbx_strand_id
1 'polypeptide(L)'
;MADGDPVQRARIAYETARKEYERMKELLPNKIVSEKDFAQARQTYENARISYEAVAKNHSAQGQAVTSPISGYVKNLLVKEGDYVTVGQPLVSITQNRRLFLRADVSEKYYPYLRTIGSANFCTPYNNKVYALKDLNGRLLSYGKASGDNGYYVPITFEFDNKGDIIPGSFVEIFLLSSPMENVISLPHTALTEEQGSFFVYLQVDEEGYKKQLVTLGADNGERVQILSGVKAGDKVVTQGAYQVKLAGATNAIPAHSHEH
;
A
#
# COMPACT_ATOMS: atom_id res chain seq x y z
N MET A 1 23.79 -30.57 -25.63
CA MET A 1 24.57 -29.73 -26.55
C MET A 1 24.21 -28.29 -26.22
N ALA A 2 25.17 -27.49 -25.80
CA ALA A 2 24.92 -26.07 -25.55
C ALA A 2 24.58 -25.41 -26.89
N ASP A 3 23.35 -24.97 -27.05
CA ASP A 3 22.92 -24.17 -28.17
C ASP A 3 23.76 -22.89 -28.13
N GLY A 4 24.64 -22.69 -29.15
CA GLY A 4 25.64 -21.62 -29.14
C GLY A 4 25.01 -20.25 -28.91
N ASP A 5 25.79 -19.36 -28.29
CA ASP A 5 25.46 -18.00 -27.90
C ASP A 5 24.60 -17.32 -28.97
N PRO A 6 23.33 -16.91 -28.67
CA PRO A 6 22.44 -16.30 -29.62
C PRO A 6 22.98 -14.97 -30.20
N VAL A 7 23.82 -14.24 -29.42
CA VAL A 7 24.51 -13.04 -29.94
C VAL A 7 25.51 -13.41 -31.01
N GLN A 8 26.31 -14.48 -30.78
CA GLN A 8 27.30 -14.96 -31.74
C GLN A 8 26.62 -15.40 -33.04
N ARG A 9 25.51 -16.14 -32.97
CA ARG A 9 24.72 -16.52 -34.16
C ARG A 9 24.17 -15.30 -34.92
N ALA A 10 23.57 -14.38 -34.23
CA ALA A 10 23.05 -13.14 -34.84
C ALA A 10 24.18 -12.31 -35.47
N ARG A 11 25.35 -12.23 -34.81
CA ARG A 11 26.53 -11.55 -35.33
C ARG A 11 27.03 -12.17 -36.61
N ILE A 12 27.19 -13.49 -36.66
CA ILE A 12 27.61 -14.19 -37.89
C ILE A 12 26.65 -13.95 -39.03
N ALA A 13 25.33 -14.04 -38.78
CA ALA A 13 24.33 -13.78 -39.79
C ALA A 13 24.40 -12.32 -40.32
N TYR A 14 24.58 -11.35 -39.43
CA TYR A 14 24.76 -9.94 -39.80
C TYR A 14 26.03 -9.70 -40.63
N GLU A 15 27.19 -10.24 -40.20
CA GLU A 15 28.46 -10.09 -40.92
C GLU A 15 28.41 -10.73 -42.29
N THR A 16 27.74 -11.87 -42.44
CA THR A 16 27.57 -12.57 -43.71
C THR A 16 26.68 -11.77 -44.66
N ALA A 17 25.53 -11.31 -44.16
CA ALA A 17 24.57 -10.49 -44.94
C ALA A 17 25.20 -9.13 -45.37
N ARG A 18 26.03 -8.53 -44.50
CA ARG A 18 26.76 -7.29 -44.78
C ARG A 18 27.74 -7.47 -45.94
N LYS A 19 28.58 -8.53 -45.90
CA LYS A 19 29.53 -8.81 -46.95
C LYS A 19 28.85 -9.02 -48.32
N GLU A 20 27.71 -9.72 -48.34
CA GLU A 20 26.96 -9.94 -49.55
C GLU A 20 26.32 -8.65 -50.10
N TYR A 21 25.75 -7.83 -49.23
CA TYR A 21 25.24 -6.51 -49.58
C TYR A 21 26.33 -5.60 -50.14
N GLU A 22 27.53 -5.52 -49.52
CA GLU A 22 28.64 -4.70 -49.99
C GLU A 22 29.13 -5.22 -51.36
N ARG A 23 29.27 -6.51 -51.56
CA ARG A 23 29.62 -7.13 -52.86
C ARG A 23 28.61 -6.74 -53.93
N MET A 24 27.31 -6.90 -53.67
CA MET A 24 26.24 -6.54 -54.66
C MET A 24 26.25 -5.06 -54.99
N LYS A 25 26.52 -4.22 -53.97
CA LYS A 25 26.61 -2.77 -54.18
C LYS A 25 27.75 -2.36 -55.10
N GLU A 26 28.91 -3.03 -55.05
CA GLU A 26 30.05 -2.78 -55.96
C GLU A 26 29.80 -3.28 -57.38
N LEU A 27 29.01 -4.34 -57.56
CA LEU A 27 28.73 -4.94 -58.86
C LEU A 27 27.56 -4.29 -59.59
N LEU A 28 26.66 -3.62 -58.90
CA LEU A 28 25.45 -2.98 -59.44
C LEU A 28 25.75 -1.92 -60.52
N PRO A 29 26.74 -0.97 -60.35
CA PRO A 29 27.03 0.05 -61.35
C PRO A 29 27.51 -0.52 -62.70
N ASN A 30 28.14 -1.71 -62.64
CA ASN A 30 28.64 -2.41 -63.80
C ASN A 30 27.57 -3.30 -64.49
N LYS A 31 26.31 -3.29 -63.99
CA LYS A 31 25.20 -4.13 -64.46
C LYS A 31 25.47 -5.63 -64.38
N ILE A 32 26.39 -6.07 -63.53
CA ILE A 32 26.73 -7.48 -63.32
C ILE A 32 25.67 -8.20 -62.48
N VAL A 33 24.94 -7.43 -61.63
CA VAL A 33 23.81 -7.94 -60.81
C VAL A 33 22.56 -7.13 -61.14
N SER A 34 21.38 -7.74 -60.97
CA SER A 34 20.10 -7.03 -61.21
C SER A 34 19.74 -6.15 -60.02
N GLU A 35 18.95 -5.09 -60.23
CA GLU A 35 18.39 -4.24 -59.16
C GLU A 35 17.57 -5.06 -58.18
N LYS A 36 16.90 -6.11 -58.65
CA LYS A 36 16.11 -7.02 -57.81
C LYS A 36 17.03 -7.78 -56.81
N ASP A 37 18.14 -8.32 -57.32
CA ASP A 37 19.09 -9.08 -56.47
C ASP A 37 19.76 -8.18 -55.47
N PHE A 38 20.10 -6.96 -55.86
CA PHE A 38 20.62 -5.94 -54.94
C PHE A 38 19.60 -5.56 -53.86
N ALA A 39 18.32 -5.33 -54.23
CA ALA A 39 17.27 -5.02 -53.30
C ALA A 39 17.06 -6.17 -52.29
N GLN A 40 17.12 -7.42 -52.73
CA GLN A 40 17.02 -8.60 -51.88
C GLN A 40 18.21 -8.70 -50.89
N ALA A 41 19.43 -8.48 -51.35
CA ALA A 41 20.62 -8.48 -50.51
C ALA A 41 20.55 -7.36 -49.47
N ARG A 42 20.09 -6.17 -49.83
CA ARG A 42 19.86 -5.04 -48.93
C ARG A 42 18.81 -5.39 -47.85
N GLN A 43 17.69 -5.97 -48.23
CA GLN A 43 16.64 -6.36 -47.28
C GLN A 43 17.17 -7.41 -46.27
N THR A 44 17.93 -8.40 -46.77
CA THR A 44 18.55 -9.44 -45.90
C THR A 44 19.53 -8.83 -44.90
N TYR A 45 20.36 -7.89 -45.39
CA TYR A 45 21.29 -7.15 -44.49
C TYR A 45 20.56 -6.33 -43.44
N GLU A 46 19.53 -5.54 -43.77
CA GLU A 46 18.77 -4.75 -42.81
C GLU A 46 18.07 -5.62 -41.77
N ASN A 47 17.45 -6.74 -42.19
CA ASN A 47 16.83 -7.68 -41.25
C ASN A 47 17.85 -8.32 -40.30
N ALA A 48 19.01 -8.74 -40.79
CA ALA A 48 20.08 -9.30 -39.97
C ALA A 48 20.67 -8.27 -38.99
N ARG A 49 20.80 -7.00 -39.45
CA ARG A 49 21.23 -5.89 -38.60
C ARG A 49 20.29 -5.66 -37.41
N ILE A 50 18.98 -5.52 -37.70
CA ILE A 50 17.96 -5.31 -36.68
C ILE A 50 17.96 -6.46 -35.67
N SER A 51 18.05 -7.70 -36.15
CA SER A 51 18.10 -8.89 -35.28
C SER A 51 19.33 -8.90 -34.39
N TYR A 52 20.51 -8.57 -34.93
CA TYR A 52 21.75 -8.47 -34.15
C TYR A 52 21.69 -7.37 -33.11
N GLU A 53 21.26 -6.17 -33.49
CA GLU A 53 21.14 -5.03 -32.58
C GLU A 53 20.17 -5.32 -31.42
N ALA A 54 19.03 -5.97 -31.71
CA ALA A 54 18.03 -6.36 -30.70
C ALA A 54 18.58 -7.34 -29.67
N VAL A 55 19.39 -8.33 -30.12
CA VAL A 55 19.99 -9.32 -29.23
C VAL A 55 21.20 -8.73 -28.50
N ALA A 56 22.07 -7.99 -29.19
CA ALA A 56 23.30 -7.42 -28.63
C ALA A 56 23.04 -6.36 -27.57
N LYS A 57 21.96 -5.59 -27.68
CA LYS A 57 21.59 -4.53 -26.75
C LYS A 57 21.43 -5.02 -25.30
N ASN A 58 20.97 -6.23 -25.11
CA ASN A 58 20.63 -6.81 -23.80
C ASN A 58 21.60 -7.90 -23.35
N HIS A 59 22.65 -8.22 -24.16
CA HIS A 59 23.64 -9.24 -23.82
C HIS A 59 24.97 -8.61 -23.46
N SER A 60 25.57 -9.07 -22.37
CA SER A 60 26.95 -8.81 -21.99
C SER A 60 27.72 -10.13 -21.90
N ALA A 61 29.04 -10.07 -21.72
CA ALA A 61 29.87 -11.24 -21.44
C ALA A 61 29.44 -11.98 -20.15
N GLN A 62 28.71 -11.29 -19.25
CA GLN A 62 28.17 -11.82 -18.01
C GLN A 62 26.71 -12.31 -18.13
N GLY A 63 26.09 -12.26 -19.33
CA GLY A 63 24.72 -12.70 -19.56
C GLY A 63 23.78 -11.61 -20.06
N GLN A 64 22.49 -11.92 -20.12
CA GLN A 64 21.43 -10.99 -20.51
C GLN A 64 20.91 -10.22 -19.30
N ALA A 65 21.02 -8.91 -19.31
CA ALA A 65 20.42 -8.07 -18.28
C ALA A 65 18.88 -8.03 -18.42
N VAL A 66 18.17 -8.37 -17.36
CA VAL A 66 16.72 -8.23 -17.26
C VAL A 66 16.41 -7.04 -16.38
N THR A 67 15.79 -6.01 -16.96
CA THR A 67 15.44 -4.78 -16.26
C THR A 67 13.94 -4.63 -16.11
N SER A 68 13.50 -4.01 -15.00
CA SER A 68 12.09 -3.71 -14.80
C SER A 68 11.63 -2.59 -15.75
N PRO A 69 10.49 -2.74 -16.44
CA PRO A 69 9.90 -1.69 -17.25
C PRO A 69 9.23 -0.58 -16.41
N ILE A 70 9.06 -0.80 -15.10
CA ILE A 70 8.41 0.13 -14.18
C ILE A 70 9.30 0.40 -12.97
N SER A 71 9.23 1.61 -12.42
CA SER A 71 9.84 1.94 -11.13
C SER A 71 8.98 1.39 -10.00
N GLY A 72 9.58 0.78 -8.98
CA GLY A 72 8.86 0.19 -7.87
C GLY A 72 9.75 -0.58 -6.91
N TYR A 73 9.14 -1.41 -6.10
CA TYR A 73 9.79 -2.26 -5.12
C TYR A 73 9.63 -3.73 -5.51
N VAL A 74 10.65 -4.53 -5.24
CA VAL A 74 10.57 -5.98 -5.40
C VAL A 74 9.61 -6.54 -4.35
N LYS A 75 8.49 -7.11 -4.83
CA LYS A 75 7.52 -7.78 -3.97
C LYS A 75 7.94 -9.21 -3.67
N ASN A 76 8.25 -9.97 -4.73
CA ASN A 76 8.68 -11.35 -4.63
C ASN A 76 9.81 -11.62 -5.64
N LEU A 77 10.82 -12.31 -5.20
CA LEU A 77 11.83 -12.92 -6.07
C LEU A 77 11.42 -14.39 -6.27
N LEU A 78 11.14 -14.77 -7.52
CA LEU A 78 10.57 -16.08 -7.86
C LEU A 78 11.63 -17.10 -8.28
N VAL A 79 12.87 -16.67 -8.40
CA VAL A 79 14.03 -17.51 -8.80
C VAL A 79 15.22 -17.20 -7.89
N LYS A 80 16.16 -18.14 -7.81
CA LYS A 80 17.41 -17.99 -7.05
C LYS A 80 18.58 -18.00 -8.01
N GLU A 81 19.73 -17.54 -7.54
CA GLU A 81 20.98 -17.68 -8.27
C GLU A 81 21.29 -19.16 -8.54
N GLY A 82 21.60 -19.47 -9.79
CA GLY A 82 21.84 -20.85 -10.26
C GLY A 82 20.61 -21.56 -10.81
N ASP A 83 19.40 -21.02 -10.65
CA ASP A 83 18.19 -21.61 -11.21
C ASP A 83 18.21 -21.55 -12.75
N TYR A 84 17.79 -22.64 -13.39
CA TYR A 84 17.53 -22.65 -14.82
C TYR A 84 16.18 -21.96 -15.12
N VAL A 85 16.18 -20.98 -16.03
CA VAL A 85 14.99 -20.23 -16.42
C VAL A 85 14.67 -20.40 -17.90
N THR A 86 13.39 -20.37 -18.24
CA THR A 86 12.89 -20.47 -19.61
C THR A 86 12.32 -19.13 -20.09
N VAL A 87 12.22 -18.96 -21.41
CA VAL A 87 11.58 -17.77 -21.99
C VAL A 87 10.11 -17.68 -21.56
N GLY A 88 9.72 -16.54 -21.03
CA GLY A 88 8.36 -16.30 -20.51
C GLY A 88 8.18 -16.66 -19.03
N GLN A 89 9.18 -17.21 -18.36
CA GLN A 89 9.11 -17.50 -16.93
C GLN A 89 9.19 -16.19 -16.11
N PRO A 90 8.27 -15.97 -15.15
CA PRO A 90 8.35 -14.86 -14.22
C PRO A 90 9.56 -14.98 -13.31
N LEU A 91 10.40 -13.95 -13.24
CA LEU A 91 11.61 -13.92 -12.41
C LEU A 91 11.40 -13.14 -11.12
N VAL A 92 10.68 -12.03 -11.22
CA VAL A 92 10.48 -11.09 -10.12
C VAL A 92 9.12 -10.42 -10.26
N SER A 93 8.47 -10.16 -9.13
CA SER A 93 7.25 -9.35 -9.07
C SER A 93 7.59 -7.96 -8.53
N ILE A 94 7.29 -6.92 -9.32
CA ILE A 94 7.50 -5.52 -8.95
C ILE A 94 6.17 -4.89 -8.60
N THR A 95 6.11 -4.15 -7.51
CA THR A 95 4.93 -3.41 -7.09
C THR A 95 5.22 -1.90 -6.99
N GLN A 96 4.25 -1.09 -7.39
CA GLN A 96 4.26 0.36 -7.17
C GLN A 96 3.38 0.66 -5.97
N ASN A 97 3.99 1.11 -4.86
CA ASN A 97 3.27 1.39 -3.62
C ASN A 97 2.80 2.85 -3.50
N ARG A 98 2.73 3.59 -4.61
CA ARG A 98 2.31 5.00 -4.59
C ARG A 98 0.83 5.17 -4.28
N ARG A 99 0.00 4.26 -4.76
CA ARG A 99 -1.44 4.23 -4.56
C ARG A 99 -1.85 2.91 -3.96
N LEU A 100 -2.64 2.97 -2.91
CA LEU A 100 -3.15 1.81 -2.20
C LEU A 100 -4.68 1.82 -2.18
N PHE A 101 -5.24 0.64 -1.95
CA PHE A 101 -6.66 0.46 -1.74
C PHE A 101 -6.90 0.03 -0.29
N LEU A 102 -7.81 0.74 0.37
CA LEU A 102 -8.33 0.36 1.68
C LEU A 102 -9.67 -0.34 1.46
N ARG A 103 -9.77 -1.60 1.86
CA ARG A 103 -11.00 -2.39 1.77
C ARG A 103 -11.55 -2.63 3.16
N ALA A 104 -12.81 -2.24 3.36
CA ALA A 104 -13.59 -2.55 4.54
C ALA A 104 -14.69 -3.55 4.17
N ASP A 105 -14.78 -4.66 4.88
CA ASP A 105 -15.87 -5.62 4.75
C ASP A 105 -16.91 -5.32 5.85
N VAL A 106 -18.01 -4.67 5.46
CA VAL A 106 -19.05 -4.17 6.37
C VAL A 106 -20.20 -5.14 6.44
N SER A 107 -20.64 -5.46 7.66
CA SER A 107 -21.81 -6.34 7.85
C SER A 107 -23.06 -5.78 7.16
N GLU A 108 -23.82 -6.63 6.49
CA GLU A 108 -25.06 -6.27 5.76
C GLU A 108 -26.07 -5.48 6.60
N LYS A 109 -26.11 -5.67 7.91
CA LYS A 109 -26.99 -4.92 8.82
C LYS A 109 -26.79 -3.40 8.70
N TYR A 110 -25.61 -2.94 8.27
CA TYR A 110 -25.28 -1.53 8.07
C TYR A 110 -25.52 -1.03 6.65
N TYR A 111 -26.04 -1.89 5.75
CA TYR A 111 -26.26 -1.54 4.35
C TYR A 111 -27.04 -0.22 4.14
N PRO A 112 -28.09 0.10 4.92
CA PRO A 112 -28.81 1.36 4.76
C PRO A 112 -27.92 2.61 4.96
N TYR A 113 -26.87 2.49 5.77
CA TYR A 113 -25.97 3.59 6.10
C TYR A 113 -24.81 3.74 5.11
N LEU A 114 -24.55 2.75 4.24
CA LEU A 114 -23.40 2.77 3.33
C LEU A 114 -23.43 3.98 2.39
N ARG A 115 -24.60 4.47 2.03
CA ARG A 115 -24.77 5.64 1.15
C ARG A 115 -24.32 6.96 1.81
N THR A 116 -24.22 7.00 3.12
CA THR A 116 -23.80 8.18 3.87
C THR A 116 -22.30 8.21 4.11
N ILE A 117 -21.59 7.13 3.81
CA ILE A 117 -20.15 7.02 4.01
C ILE A 117 -19.44 7.79 2.90
N GLY A 118 -18.72 8.84 3.30
CA GLY A 118 -17.94 9.67 2.38
C GLY A 118 -16.43 9.48 2.50
N SER A 119 -15.95 9.00 3.65
CA SER A 119 -14.53 8.85 3.92
C SER A 119 -14.29 7.76 4.96
N ALA A 120 -13.03 7.55 5.31
CA ALA A 120 -12.63 6.67 6.41
C ALA A 120 -11.35 7.18 7.09
N ASN A 121 -11.16 6.80 8.34
CA ASN A 121 -9.87 6.79 9.00
C ASN A 121 -9.46 5.33 9.21
N PHE A 122 -8.18 5.07 9.36
CA PHE A 122 -7.70 3.73 9.70
C PHE A 122 -6.45 3.77 10.57
N CYS A 123 -6.29 2.74 11.37
CA CYS A 123 -5.16 2.56 12.26
C CYS A 123 -4.36 1.33 11.85
N THR A 124 -3.03 1.45 11.75
CA THR A 124 -2.16 0.33 11.46
C THR A 124 -1.67 -0.33 12.76
N PRO A 125 -1.54 -1.68 12.81
CA PRO A 125 -1.20 -2.39 14.04
C PRO A 125 0.25 -2.18 14.50
N TYR A 126 1.12 -1.63 13.64
CA TYR A 126 2.55 -1.53 13.91
C TYR A 126 3.01 -0.16 14.43
N ASN A 127 2.17 0.88 14.38
CA ASN A 127 2.54 2.21 14.88
C ASN A 127 1.44 2.94 15.67
N ASN A 128 0.26 2.34 15.82
CA ASN A 128 -0.91 2.91 16.51
C ASN A 128 -1.30 4.32 16.04
N LYS A 129 -0.87 4.69 14.83
CA LYS A 129 -1.17 5.99 14.23
C LYS A 129 -2.47 5.90 13.45
N VAL A 130 -3.35 6.83 13.69
CA VAL A 130 -4.56 7.01 12.89
C VAL A 130 -4.23 7.81 11.64
N TYR A 131 -4.58 7.28 10.49
CA TYR A 131 -4.44 7.91 9.19
C TYR A 131 -5.83 8.34 8.71
N ALA A 132 -6.00 9.63 8.46
CA ALA A 132 -7.21 10.13 7.85
C ALA A 132 -7.07 10.08 6.32
N LEU A 133 -8.01 9.44 5.62
CA LEU A 133 -7.98 9.35 4.17
C LEU A 133 -7.93 10.71 3.47
N LYS A 134 -8.58 11.74 4.06
CA LYS A 134 -8.55 13.11 3.53
C LYS A 134 -7.13 13.69 3.43
N ASP A 135 -6.22 13.31 4.35
CA ASP A 135 -4.84 13.80 4.40
C ASP A 135 -3.92 13.03 3.43
N LEU A 136 -4.43 11.90 2.92
CA LEU A 136 -3.78 11.02 1.96
C LEU A 136 -4.40 11.12 0.56
N ASN A 137 -5.11 12.20 0.23
CA ASN A 137 -5.87 12.37 -1.01
C ASN A 137 -6.82 11.18 -1.27
N GLY A 138 -7.34 10.60 -0.19
CA GLY A 138 -8.20 9.44 -0.25
C GLY A 138 -9.61 9.76 -0.74
N ARG A 139 -10.18 8.82 -1.47
CA ARG A 139 -11.57 8.91 -1.98
C ARG A 139 -12.26 7.57 -1.95
N LEU A 140 -13.56 7.60 -1.76
CA LEU A 140 -14.40 6.43 -1.97
C LEU A 140 -14.36 6.04 -3.45
N LEU A 141 -13.97 4.81 -3.72
CA LEU A 141 -13.93 4.26 -5.09
C LEU A 141 -15.22 3.52 -5.41
N SER A 142 -15.63 2.62 -4.53
CA SER A 142 -16.86 1.84 -4.71
C SER A 142 -17.36 1.28 -3.38
N TYR A 143 -18.65 1.01 -3.35
CA TYR A 143 -19.25 0.10 -2.37
C TYR A 143 -20.05 -0.96 -3.11
N GLY A 144 -19.97 -2.22 -2.62
CA GLY A 144 -20.66 -3.35 -3.22
C GLY A 144 -22.17 -3.20 -3.10
N LYS A 145 -22.90 -3.59 -4.15
CA LYS A 145 -24.37 -3.70 -4.14
C LYS A 145 -24.86 -5.11 -3.83
N ALA A 146 -23.92 -6.04 -3.66
CA ALA A 146 -24.17 -7.41 -3.27
C ALA A 146 -23.12 -7.84 -2.26
N SER A 147 -23.47 -8.73 -1.35
CA SER A 147 -22.53 -9.43 -0.51
C SER A 147 -21.60 -10.29 -1.38
N GLY A 148 -20.31 -10.36 -1.00
CA GLY A 148 -19.35 -11.25 -1.67
C GLY A 148 -19.66 -12.73 -1.46
N ASP A 149 -18.80 -13.61 -1.96
CA ASP A 149 -18.96 -15.08 -1.88
C ASP A 149 -19.23 -15.63 -0.47
N ASN A 150 -18.90 -14.88 0.58
CA ASN A 150 -19.18 -15.22 1.98
C ASN A 150 -20.50 -14.64 2.54
N GLY A 151 -21.35 -14.05 1.72
CA GLY A 151 -22.77 -13.79 1.95
C GLY A 151 -23.18 -12.78 3.03
N TYR A 152 -22.27 -12.32 3.92
CA TYR A 152 -22.64 -11.52 5.10
C TYR A 152 -22.01 -10.12 5.13
N TYR A 153 -21.12 -9.80 4.19
CA TYR A 153 -20.37 -8.55 4.20
C TYR A 153 -20.44 -7.86 2.84
N VAL A 154 -20.62 -6.55 2.89
CA VAL A 154 -20.58 -5.66 1.73
C VAL A 154 -19.23 -4.96 1.70
N PRO A 155 -18.43 -5.15 0.63
CA PRO A 155 -17.13 -4.52 0.54
C PRO A 155 -17.27 -3.02 0.19
N ILE A 156 -16.53 -2.19 0.91
CA ILE A 156 -16.30 -0.77 0.60
C ILE A 156 -14.84 -0.61 0.28
N THR A 157 -14.54 0.06 -0.83
CA THR A 157 -13.17 0.28 -1.27
C THR A 157 -12.89 1.77 -1.40
N PHE A 158 -11.82 2.21 -0.77
CA PHE A 158 -11.24 3.54 -0.93
C PHE A 158 -9.89 3.43 -1.64
N GLU A 159 -9.53 4.45 -2.37
CA GLU A 159 -8.21 4.63 -2.96
C GLU A 159 -7.52 5.80 -2.27
N PHE A 160 -6.20 5.71 -2.02
CA PHE A 160 -5.46 6.79 -1.37
C PHE A 160 -3.97 6.75 -1.76
N ASP A 161 -3.28 7.88 -1.58
CA ASP A 161 -1.85 8.00 -1.85
C ASP A 161 -1.05 7.49 -0.65
N ASN A 162 -0.13 6.55 -0.90
CA ASN A 162 0.82 6.10 0.11
C ASN A 162 2.02 7.04 0.16
N LYS A 163 2.22 7.68 1.30
CA LYS A 163 3.38 8.54 1.57
C LYS A 163 4.62 7.77 2.07
N GLY A 164 4.59 6.43 1.99
CA GLY A 164 5.72 5.55 2.33
C GLY A 164 5.59 4.81 3.67
N ASP A 165 4.64 5.19 4.51
CA ASP A 165 4.51 4.66 5.88
C ASP A 165 3.61 3.43 5.97
N ILE A 166 2.84 3.12 4.91
CA ILE A 166 1.81 2.09 4.95
C ILE A 166 2.26 0.89 4.14
N ILE A 167 2.25 -0.27 4.79
CA ILE A 167 2.67 -1.55 4.21
C ILE A 167 1.48 -2.18 3.47
N PRO A 168 1.56 -2.39 2.14
CA PRO A 168 0.50 -3.06 1.39
C PRO A 168 0.24 -4.47 1.90
N GLY A 169 -1.04 -4.83 1.98
CA GLY A 169 -1.46 -6.16 2.46
C GLY A 169 -1.57 -6.28 3.98
N SER A 170 -1.35 -5.19 4.73
CA SER A 170 -1.59 -5.18 6.17
C SER A 170 -3.08 -5.18 6.48
N PHE A 171 -3.47 -5.88 7.55
CA PHE A 171 -4.77 -5.71 8.17
C PHE A 171 -4.76 -4.45 9.03
N VAL A 172 -5.82 -3.66 8.95
CA VAL A 172 -5.95 -2.38 9.65
C VAL A 172 -7.34 -2.27 10.28
N GLU A 173 -7.44 -1.54 11.37
CA GLU A 173 -8.73 -1.14 11.93
C GLU A 173 -9.25 0.07 11.14
N ILE A 174 -10.53 0.04 10.71
CA ILE A 174 -11.11 1.05 9.84
C ILE A 174 -12.31 1.70 10.54
N PHE A 175 -12.29 3.02 10.59
CA PHE A 175 -13.39 3.85 11.07
C PHE A 175 -14.06 4.49 9.86
N LEU A 176 -15.27 4.03 9.53
CA LEU A 176 -16.04 4.56 8.40
C LEU A 176 -16.73 5.86 8.81
N LEU A 177 -16.52 6.91 8.03
CA LEU A 177 -17.00 8.24 8.31
C LEU A 177 -18.19 8.59 7.41
N SER A 178 -19.31 8.91 8.05
CA SER A 178 -20.48 9.52 7.43
C SER A 178 -20.44 11.05 7.55
N SER A 179 -21.58 11.68 7.47
CA SER A 179 -21.71 13.13 7.70
C SER A 179 -21.27 13.53 9.10
N PRO A 180 -20.61 14.69 9.28
CA PRO A 180 -20.26 15.20 10.59
C PRO A 180 -21.48 15.33 11.50
N MET A 181 -21.29 14.99 12.78
CA MET A 181 -22.30 15.23 13.80
C MET A 181 -22.01 16.56 14.50
N GLU A 182 -23.03 17.43 14.55
CA GLU A 182 -22.94 18.72 15.22
C GLU A 182 -23.42 18.61 16.67
N ASN A 183 -22.96 19.52 17.53
CA ASN A 183 -23.37 19.65 18.92
C ASN A 183 -23.14 18.38 19.77
N VAL A 184 -22.07 17.65 19.50
CA VAL A 184 -21.66 16.47 20.26
C VAL A 184 -20.42 16.75 21.11
N ILE A 185 -20.37 16.18 22.30
CA ILE A 185 -19.15 16.16 23.12
C ILE A 185 -18.28 15.02 22.60
N SER A 186 -17.03 15.31 22.24
CA SER A 186 -16.06 14.29 21.85
C SER A 186 -14.73 14.48 22.57
N LEU A 187 -14.10 13.39 22.96
CA LEU A 187 -12.81 13.40 23.63
C LEU A 187 -11.80 12.55 22.85
N PRO A 188 -10.50 12.86 22.94
CA PRO A 188 -9.48 11.98 22.37
C PRO A 188 -9.40 10.69 23.20
N HIS A 189 -8.99 9.57 22.57
CA HIS A 189 -8.81 8.29 23.26
C HIS A 189 -7.89 8.36 24.48
N THR A 190 -6.91 9.29 24.46
CA THR A 190 -5.99 9.53 25.58
C THR A 190 -6.64 10.05 26.85
N ALA A 191 -7.87 10.57 26.77
CA ALA A 191 -8.67 11.00 27.91
C ALA A 191 -9.38 9.84 28.61
N LEU A 192 -9.50 8.69 27.97
CA LEU A 192 -10.26 7.55 28.46
C LEU A 192 -9.38 6.58 29.22
N THR A 193 -9.93 6.03 30.29
CA THR A 193 -9.39 4.86 30.98
C THR A 193 -10.46 3.78 31.03
N GLU A 194 -10.06 2.54 30.83
CA GLU A 194 -10.96 1.39 30.89
C GLU A 194 -10.72 0.60 32.18
N GLU A 195 -11.80 0.17 32.79
CA GLU A 195 -11.79 -0.76 33.92
C GLU A 195 -12.99 -1.70 33.82
N GLN A 196 -12.72 -2.98 33.74
CA GLN A 196 -13.73 -4.04 33.72
C GLN A 196 -14.82 -3.80 32.62
N GLY A 197 -14.42 -3.34 31.45
CA GLY A 197 -15.34 -3.05 30.34
C GLY A 197 -16.11 -1.74 30.46
N SER A 198 -15.85 -0.94 31.50
CA SER A 198 -16.44 0.38 31.69
C SER A 198 -15.40 1.47 31.43
N PHE A 199 -15.85 2.57 30.80
CA PHE A 199 -14.98 3.68 30.42
C PHE A 199 -15.16 4.87 31.39
N PHE A 200 -14.03 5.48 31.74
CA PHE A 200 -14.00 6.59 32.66
C PHE A 200 -13.13 7.71 32.12
N VAL A 201 -13.46 8.92 32.53
CA VAL A 201 -12.64 10.14 32.37
C VAL A 201 -12.35 10.74 33.75
N TYR A 202 -11.37 11.61 33.81
CA TYR A 202 -11.05 12.36 35.01
C TYR A 202 -11.43 13.84 34.82
N LEU A 203 -12.37 14.32 35.66
CA LEU A 203 -12.80 15.70 35.68
C LEU A 203 -11.96 16.44 36.72
N GLN A 204 -11.38 17.55 36.36
CA GLN A 204 -10.74 18.46 37.32
C GLN A 204 -11.83 19.21 38.08
N VAL A 205 -11.87 19.02 39.43
CA VAL A 205 -12.83 19.67 40.31
C VAL A 205 -12.25 20.91 41.00
N ASP A 206 -10.94 20.89 41.27
CA ASP A 206 -10.17 22.01 41.84
C ASP A 206 -8.71 21.96 41.33
N GLU A 207 -7.81 22.76 41.88
CA GLU A 207 -6.42 22.85 41.39
C GLU A 207 -5.62 21.52 41.49
N GLU A 208 -5.93 20.68 42.45
CA GLU A 208 -5.22 19.42 42.72
C GLU A 208 -6.16 18.19 42.65
N GLY A 209 -7.47 18.40 42.63
CA GLY A 209 -8.48 17.34 42.73
C GLY A 209 -9.04 16.88 41.41
N TYR A 210 -9.05 15.56 41.24
CA TYR A 210 -9.67 14.92 40.06
C TYR A 210 -10.76 13.95 40.53
N LYS A 211 -11.91 14.04 39.85
CA LYS A 211 -13.03 13.12 40.06
C LYS A 211 -13.08 12.11 38.91
N LYS A 212 -13.04 10.82 39.24
CA LYS A 212 -13.30 9.74 38.29
C LYS A 212 -14.78 9.73 37.91
N GLN A 213 -15.09 9.81 36.64
CA GLN A 213 -16.45 9.90 36.11
C GLN A 213 -16.68 8.82 35.08
N LEU A 214 -17.70 7.98 35.30
CA LEU A 214 -18.16 6.99 34.33
C LEU A 214 -18.74 7.69 33.11
N VAL A 215 -18.42 7.21 31.92
CA VAL A 215 -18.90 7.72 30.64
C VAL A 215 -19.47 6.63 29.76
N THR A 216 -20.43 6.99 28.92
CA THR A 216 -20.93 6.13 27.86
C THR A 216 -20.40 6.63 26.54
N LEU A 217 -19.76 5.74 25.79
CA LEU A 217 -19.17 6.07 24.49
C LEU A 217 -20.19 5.94 23.37
N GLY A 218 -20.04 6.76 22.35
CA GLY A 218 -20.84 6.74 21.12
C GLY A 218 -19.98 6.47 19.90
N ALA A 219 -20.17 7.24 18.85
CA ALA A 219 -19.43 7.09 17.59
C ALA A 219 -17.94 7.42 17.78
N ASP A 220 -17.11 6.67 17.07
CA ASP A 220 -15.65 6.75 17.11
C ASP A 220 -15.10 6.96 15.70
N ASN A 221 -14.12 7.85 15.55
CA ASN A 221 -13.45 8.09 14.29
C ASN A 221 -11.96 7.69 14.31
N GLY A 222 -11.53 6.99 15.37
CA GLY A 222 -10.15 6.58 15.59
C GLY A 222 -9.28 7.61 16.33
N GLU A 223 -9.57 8.90 16.20
CA GLU A 223 -8.87 9.98 16.92
C GLU A 223 -9.66 10.44 18.15
N ARG A 224 -10.96 10.55 17.98
CA ARG A 224 -11.88 11.05 19.00
C ARG A 224 -13.11 10.16 19.06
N VAL A 225 -13.61 9.98 20.28
CA VAL A 225 -14.84 9.24 20.55
C VAL A 225 -15.90 10.19 21.10
N GLN A 226 -17.12 10.02 20.65
CA GLN A 226 -18.28 10.72 21.17
C GLN A 226 -18.60 10.28 22.60
N ILE A 227 -18.92 11.22 23.47
CA ILE A 227 -19.41 10.95 24.82
C ILE A 227 -20.92 11.17 24.85
N LEU A 228 -21.68 10.11 25.05
CA LEU A 228 -23.14 10.15 25.11
C LEU A 228 -23.64 10.61 26.47
N SER A 229 -22.91 10.25 27.55
CA SER A 229 -23.28 10.62 28.91
C SER A 229 -22.05 10.65 29.83
N GLY A 230 -22.16 11.35 30.96
CA GLY A 230 -21.14 11.42 32.01
C GLY A 230 -20.32 12.70 31.98
N VAL A 231 -20.31 13.46 30.89
CA VAL A 231 -19.62 14.76 30.76
C VAL A 231 -20.58 15.81 30.22
N LYS A 232 -20.45 17.06 30.66
CA LYS A 232 -21.23 18.21 30.21
C LYS A 232 -20.33 19.24 29.55
N ALA A 233 -20.92 20.08 28.72
CA ALA A 233 -20.23 21.23 28.16
C ALA A 233 -19.75 22.17 29.30
N GLY A 234 -18.46 22.51 29.25
CA GLY A 234 -17.82 23.33 30.29
C GLY A 234 -17.02 22.52 31.32
N ASP A 235 -17.19 21.19 31.38
CA ASP A 235 -16.36 20.34 32.26
C ASP A 235 -14.91 20.35 31.79
N LYS A 236 -13.98 20.44 32.75
CA LYS A 236 -12.54 20.33 32.50
C LYS A 236 -12.13 18.87 32.58
N VAL A 237 -11.80 18.29 31.43
CA VAL A 237 -11.43 16.87 31.31
C VAL A 237 -9.93 16.72 31.10
N VAL A 238 -9.30 15.79 31.79
CA VAL A 238 -7.91 15.42 31.57
C VAL A 238 -7.80 14.69 30.22
N THR A 239 -7.19 15.34 29.23
CA THR A 239 -7.03 14.79 27.88
C THR A 239 -5.69 14.12 27.64
N GLN A 240 -4.69 14.42 28.48
CA GLN A 240 -3.38 13.76 28.47
C GLN A 240 -3.01 13.40 29.92
N GLY A 241 -2.43 12.22 30.12
CA GLY A 241 -2.08 11.76 31.44
C GLY A 241 -3.22 11.19 32.29
N ALA A 242 -4.35 10.84 31.68
CA ALA A 242 -5.49 10.24 32.40
C ALA A 242 -5.10 8.96 33.17
N TYR A 243 -4.21 8.14 32.60
CA TYR A 243 -3.70 6.95 33.26
C TYR A 243 -2.82 7.26 34.49
N GLN A 244 -2.01 8.31 34.43
CA GLN A 244 -1.20 8.80 35.59
C GLN A 244 -2.11 9.27 36.72
N VAL A 245 -3.18 10.02 36.41
CA VAL A 245 -4.18 10.43 37.41
C VAL A 245 -4.87 9.20 38.03
N LYS A 246 -5.18 8.18 37.24
CA LYS A 246 -5.70 6.90 37.73
C LYS A 246 -4.78 6.25 38.74
N LEU A 247 -3.49 6.13 38.45
CA LEU A 247 -2.50 5.52 39.33
C LEU A 247 -2.30 6.32 40.61
N ALA A 248 -2.22 7.65 40.53
CA ALA A 248 -2.07 8.51 41.71
C ALA A 248 -3.27 8.38 42.66
N GLY A 249 -4.49 8.29 42.15
CA GLY A 249 -5.68 8.02 42.95
C GLY A 249 -5.68 6.65 43.61
N ALA A 250 -5.10 5.63 42.99
CA ALA A 250 -5.00 4.28 43.54
C ALA A 250 -3.94 4.18 44.68
N THR A 251 -2.83 4.92 44.54
CA THR A 251 -1.77 4.94 45.57
C THR A 251 -2.21 5.64 46.84
N ASN A 252 -3.03 6.67 46.75
CA ASN A 252 -3.61 7.35 47.92
C ASN A 252 -4.70 6.54 48.64
N ALA A 253 -5.18 5.45 48.06
CA ALA A 253 -6.16 4.55 48.70
C ALA A 253 -5.54 3.41 49.51
N ILE A 254 -4.21 3.27 49.54
CA ILE A 254 -3.52 2.32 50.41
C ILE A 254 -3.35 2.96 51.80
N PRO A 255 -4.03 2.49 52.85
CA PRO A 255 -3.81 2.98 54.20
C PRO A 255 -2.34 2.77 54.59
N ALA A 256 -1.67 3.82 55.10
CA ALA A 256 -0.39 3.66 55.70
C ALA A 256 -0.52 2.67 56.91
N HIS A 257 0.04 1.49 56.78
CA HIS A 257 0.14 0.58 57.88
C HIS A 257 1.08 1.22 58.91
N SER A 258 0.49 1.81 59.96
CA SER A 258 1.22 2.19 61.18
C SER A 258 1.64 0.91 61.88
N HIS A 259 2.92 0.57 61.78
CA HIS A 259 3.54 -0.36 62.71
C HIS A 259 3.83 0.42 63.99
N GLU A 260 2.94 0.35 64.95
CA GLU A 260 3.28 0.60 66.36
C GLU A 260 3.95 -0.63 66.95
N HIS A 261 5.18 -0.42 67.45
CA HIS A 261 5.86 -1.34 68.35
C HIS A 261 5.59 -0.97 69.78
#